data_eceef78876a468ca22592ea151bccfa2
#
_entry.id   eceef78876a468ca22592ea151bccfa2
#
_cell.length_a   1.000
_cell.length_b   1.000
_cell.length_c   1.000
_cell.angle_alpha   90.00
_cell.angle_beta   90.00
_cell.angle_gamma   90.00
#
_symmetry.space_group_name_H-M   'P 1'
#
loop_
_entity.id
_entity.type
_entity.pdbx_description
1 polymer ?
#
loop_
_entity_poly.entity_id
_entity_poly.type
_entity_poly.pdbx_seq_one_letter_code
_entity_poly.pdbx_strand_id
1 'polypeptide(L)'
;LLVNIIFIIFSGTIYKQMDKKQKEIETQITTENAEISKINSNINSLNSKNTKYNSLTAELKTINDKISNIAEMKNSIPNLLNQIMHIIPENVQLVSIQNTTGKKITMVAQADDYDQLGYFIARIKVEGYLNDAISSSGQKSGDAVTITIEGELP
;
A
#
# COMPACT_ATOMS: atom_id res chain seq x y z
N LEU A 1 -44.79 -48.12 63.56
CA LEU A 1 -43.42 -48.58 63.19
C LEU A 1 -43.27 -48.79 61.68
N LEU A 2 -44.13 -49.51 60.99
CA LEU A 2 -44.06 -49.81 59.54
C LEU A 2 -44.16 -48.56 58.67
N VAL A 3 -44.99 -47.57 58.98
CA VAL A 3 -45.13 -46.31 58.20
C VAL A 3 -43.85 -45.47 58.20
N ASN A 4 -43.12 -45.41 59.30
CA ASN A 4 -41.88 -44.69 59.41
C ASN A 4 -40.75 -45.34 58.56
N ILE A 5 -40.72 -46.67 58.48
CA ILE A 5 -39.77 -47.39 57.66
C ILE A 5 -40.01 -47.13 56.17
N ILE A 6 -41.26 -47.14 55.73
CA ILE A 6 -41.64 -46.84 54.33
C ILE A 6 -41.25 -45.40 53.96
N PHE A 7 -41.48 -44.46 54.88
CA PHE A 7 -41.11 -43.05 54.63
C PHE A 7 -39.57 -42.82 54.49
N ILE A 8 -38.77 -43.52 55.29
CA ILE A 8 -37.29 -43.46 55.21
C ILE A 8 -36.82 -44.07 53.90
N ILE A 9 -37.36 -45.18 53.44
CA ILE A 9 -37.00 -45.81 52.17
C ILE A 9 -37.41 -44.92 50.99
N PHE A 10 -38.57 -44.31 51.03
CA PHE A 10 -39.06 -43.42 49.97
C PHE A 10 -38.23 -42.12 49.87
N SER A 11 -37.88 -41.48 50.99
CA SER A 11 -37.05 -40.33 51.02
C SER A 11 -35.60 -40.64 50.51
N GLY A 12 -35.09 -41.82 50.90
CA GLY A 12 -33.74 -42.24 50.39
C GLY A 12 -33.68 -42.47 48.89
N THR A 13 -34.75 -42.95 48.26
CA THR A 13 -34.83 -43.13 46.80
C THR A 13 -34.94 -41.81 46.08
N ILE A 14 -35.72 -40.86 46.63
CA ILE A 14 -35.81 -39.49 46.05
C ILE A 14 -34.44 -38.78 46.11
N TYR A 15 -33.75 -38.85 47.24
CA TYR A 15 -32.41 -38.27 47.38
C TYR A 15 -31.43 -38.86 46.38
N LYS A 16 -31.41 -40.17 46.17
CA LYS A 16 -30.55 -40.82 45.16
C LYS A 16 -30.87 -40.37 43.73
N GLN A 17 -32.15 -40.21 43.39
CA GLN A 17 -32.57 -39.73 42.07
C GLN A 17 -32.17 -38.26 41.84
N MET A 18 -32.33 -37.43 42.86
CA MET A 18 -31.88 -36.03 42.80
C MET A 18 -30.36 -35.90 42.62
N ASP A 19 -29.58 -36.65 43.41
CA ASP A 19 -28.11 -36.66 43.30
C ASP A 19 -27.64 -37.12 41.91
N LYS A 20 -28.32 -38.15 41.34
CA LYS A 20 -28.00 -38.61 39.97
C LYS A 20 -28.34 -37.56 38.92
N LYS A 21 -29.46 -36.89 39.00
CA LYS A 21 -29.83 -35.81 38.08
C LYS A 21 -28.90 -34.60 38.20
N GLN A 22 -28.50 -34.27 39.42
CA GLN A 22 -27.54 -33.17 39.64
C GLN A 22 -26.21 -33.47 38.98
N LYS A 23 -25.67 -34.66 39.13
CA LYS A 23 -24.42 -35.10 38.47
C LYS A 23 -24.52 -35.10 36.93
N GLU A 24 -25.67 -35.53 36.40
CA GLU A 24 -25.94 -35.49 34.96
C GLU A 24 -25.93 -34.03 34.43
N ILE A 25 -26.58 -33.10 35.14
CA ILE A 25 -26.61 -31.68 34.80
C ILE A 25 -25.20 -31.07 34.90
N GLU A 26 -24.46 -31.35 35.97
CA GLU A 26 -23.07 -30.85 36.13
C GLU A 26 -22.17 -31.35 34.99
N THR A 27 -22.33 -32.62 34.57
CA THR A 27 -21.58 -33.19 33.45
C THR A 27 -21.96 -32.48 32.13
N GLN A 28 -23.27 -32.25 31.91
CA GLN A 28 -23.72 -31.51 30.72
C GLN A 28 -23.18 -30.09 30.70
N ILE A 29 -23.24 -29.34 31.79
CA ILE A 29 -22.71 -28.00 31.92
C ILE A 29 -21.19 -27.98 31.63
N THR A 30 -20.47 -28.97 32.15
CA THR A 30 -18.99 -29.05 31.90
C THR A 30 -18.71 -29.31 30.45
N THR A 31 -19.47 -30.18 29.78
CA THR A 31 -19.32 -30.49 28.35
C THR A 31 -19.64 -29.27 27.48
N GLU A 32 -20.78 -28.61 27.75
CA GLU A 32 -21.18 -27.41 27.02
C GLU A 32 -20.16 -26.26 27.18
N ASN A 33 -19.65 -26.05 28.41
CA ASN A 33 -18.59 -25.06 28.65
C ASN A 33 -17.31 -25.37 27.88
N ALA A 34 -16.92 -26.64 27.74
CA ALA A 34 -15.80 -27.06 26.94
C ALA A 34 -16.02 -26.79 25.44
N GLU A 35 -17.23 -27.01 24.93
CA GLU A 35 -17.61 -26.69 23.57
C GLU A 35 -17.61 -25.17 23.31
N ILE A 36 -18.15 -24.38 24.22
CA ILE A 36 -18.12 -22.92 24.16
C ILE A 36 -16.67 -22.41 24.11
N SER A 37 -15.81 -22.96 24.95
CA SER A 37 -14.39 -22.60 24.95
C SER A 37 -13.71 -22.90 23.60
N LYS A 38 -14.01 -24.06 23.01
CA LYS A 38 -13.51 -24.46 21.69
C LYS A 38 -14.03 -23.55 20.57
N ILE A 39 -15.31 -23.19 20.61
CA ILE A 39 -15.93 -22.27 19.65
C ILE A 39 -15.27 -20.89 19.77
N ASN A 40 -15.08 -20.36 20.98
CA ASN A 40 -14.42 -19.08 21.20
C ASN A 40 -12.97 -19.07 20.67
N SER A 41 -12.23 -20.17 20.86
CA SER A 41 -10.89 -20.33 20.29
C SER A 41 -10.91 -20.29 18.75
N ASN A 42 -11.88 -20.95 18.13
CA ASN A 42 -12.06 -20.93 16.68
C ASN A 42 -12.42 -19.53 16.16
N ILE A 43 -13.30 -18.81 16.86
CA ILE A 43 -13.67 -17.43 16.54
C ILE A 43 -12.42 -16.52 16.58
N ASN A 44 -11.61 -16.63 17.61
CA ASN A 44 -10.36 -15.85 17.72
C ASN A 44 -9.39 -16.17 16.59
N SER A 45 -9.26 -17.44 16.23
CA SER A 45 -8.44 -17.87 15.08
C SER A 45 -8.97 -17.31 13.76
N LEU A 46 -10.26 -17.34 13.54
CA LEU A 46 -10.89 -16.78 12.34
C LEU A 46 -10.73 -15.25 12.28
N ASN A 47 -10.90 -14.55 13.39
CA ASN A 47 -10.68 -13.11 13.46
C ASN A 47 -9.22 -12.73 13.12
N SER A 48 -8.26 -13.50 13.64
CA SER A 48 -6.84 -13.30 13.29
C SER A 48 -6.57 -13.51 11.81
N LYS A 49 -7.14 -14.56 11.21
CA LYS A 49 -7.04 -14.82 9.77
C LYS A 49 -7.68 -13.72 8.94
N ASN A 50 -8.83 -13.22 9.37
CA ASN A 50 -9.53 -12.12 8.68
C ASN A 50 -8.70 -10.82 8.71
N THR A 51 -8.10 -10.49 9.84
CA THR A 51 -7.20 -9.34 9.97
C THR A 51 -5.99 -9.46 9.02
N LYS A 52 -5.38 -10.65 8.97
CA LYS A 52 -4.27 -10.92 8.04
C LYS A 52 -4.71 -10.82 6.58
N TYR A 53 -5.89 -11.31 6.24
CA TYR A 53 -6.44 -11.22 4.88
C TYR A 53 -6.65 -9.75 4.47
N ASN A 54 -7.21 -8.93 5.35
CA ASN A 54 -7.40 -7.51 5.09
C ASN A 54 -6.07 -6.75 4.90
N SER A 55 -5.05 -7.10 5.70
CA SER A 55 -3.70 -6.55 5.54
C SER A 55 -3.09 -6.91 4.19
N LEU A 56 -3.16 -8.18 3.79
CA LEU A 56 -2.67 -8.63 2.48
C LEU A 56 -3.40 -7.97 1.32
N THR A 57 -4.71 -7.76 1.44
CA THR A 57 -5.50 -7.06 0.41
C THR A 57 -5.06 -5.60 0.28
N ALA A 58 -4.77 -4.91 1.38
CA ALA A 58 -4.25 -3.55 1.36
C ALA A 58 -2.84 -3.48 0.73
N GLU A 59 -1.97 -4.44 1.04
CA GLU A 59 -0.64 -4.54 0.43
C GLU A 59 -0.72 -4.79 -1.08
N LEU A 60 -1.59 -5.69 -1.53
CA LEU A 60 -1.83 -5.95 -2.95
C LEU A 60 -2.31 -4.70 -3.70
N LYS A 61 -3.21 -3.93 -3.10
CA LYS A 61 -3.65 -2.66 -3.67
C LYS A 61 -2.48 -1.69 -3.83
N THR A 62 -1.66 -1.53 -2.79
CA THR A 62 -0.47 -0.66 -2.83
C THR A 62 0.53 -1.11 -3.91
N ILE A 63 0.74 -2.41 -4.08
CA ILE A 63 1.62 -2.96 -5.13
C ILE A 63 1.04 -2.67 -6.52
N ASN A 64 -0.26 -2.88 -6.71
CA ASN A 64 -0.92 -2.58 -7.99
C ASN A 64 -0.82 -1.10 -8.36
N ASP A 65 -1.04 -0.20 -7.41
CA ASP A 65 -0.90 1.24 -7.61
C ASP A 65 0.54 1.60 -8.02
N LYS A 66 1.55 0.98 -7.39
CA LYS A 66 2.97 1.16 -7.77
C LYS A 66 3.25 0.63 -9.18
N ILE A 67 2.73 -0.52 -9.55
CA ILE A 67 2.90 -1.10 -10.90
C ILE A 67 2.27 -0.20 -11.95
N SER A 68 1.06 0.32 -11.71
CA SER A 68 0.39 1.25 -12.62
C SER A 68 1.20 2.52 -12.81
N ASN A 69 1.70 3.12 -11.73
CA ASN A 69 2.57 4.30 -11.79
C ASN A 69 3.87 4.04 -12.57
N ILE A 70 4.49 2.87 -12.40
CA ILE A 70 5.69 2.49 -13.15
C ILE A 70 5.37 2.32 -14.64
N ALA A 71 4.24 1.73 -14.98
CA ALA A 71 3.83 1.54 -16.37
C ALA A 71 3.54 2.88 -17.07
N GLU A 72 2.88 3.82 -16.38
CA GLU A 72 2.67 5.18 -16.88
C GLU A 72 4.00 5.91 -17.12
N MET A 73 4.93 5.86 -16.15
CA MET A 73 6.24 6.48 -16.28
C MET A 73 7.06 5.87 -17.41
N LYS A 74 7.02 4.57 -17.61
CA LYS A 74 7.76 3.88 -18.68
C LYS A 74 7.34 4.38 -20.06
N ASN A 75 6.09 4.75 -20.25
CA ASN A 75 5.60 5.29 -21.53
C ASN A 75 5.76 6.82 -21.64
N SER A 76 5.84 7.53 -20.52
CA SER A 76 5.91 8.99 -20.49
C SER A 76 7.29 9.52 -20.90
N ILE A 77 8.37 8.86 -20.50
CA ILE A 77 9.74 9.33 -20.84
C ILE A 77 10.05 9.29 -22.35
N PRO A 78 9.78 8.19 -23.09
CA PRO A 78 9.95 8.18 -24.53
C PRO A 78 9.08 9.23 -25.24
N ASN A 79 7.85 9.44 -24.79
CA ASN A 79 6.97 10.47 -25.35
C ASN A 79 7.52 11.88 -25.08
N LEU A 80 7.93 12.14 -23.84
CA LEU A 80 8.57 13.41 -23.48
C LEU A 80 9.83 13.65 -24.32
N LEU A 81 10.68 12.64 -24.46
CA LEU A 81 11.91 12.76 -25.27
C LEU A 81 11.60 13.10 -26.73
N ASN A 82 10.61 12.43 -27.33
CA ASN A 82 10.17 12.75 -28.68
C ASN A 82 9.64 14.19 -28.80
N GLN A 83 8.86 14.65 -27.85
CA GLN A 83 8.36 16.04 -27.84
C GLN A 83 9.48 17.06 -27.68
N ILE A 84 10.43 16.81 -26.79
CA ILE A 84 11.60 17.68 -26.56
C ILE A 84 12.47 17.74 -27.82
N MET A 85 12.72 16.62 -28.52
CA MET A 85 13.49 16.58 -29.74
C MET A 85 12.92 17.47 -30.86
N HIS A 86 11.63 17.75 -30.86
CA HIS A 86 10.99 18.64 -31.83
C HIS A 86 11.13 20.13 -31.50
N ILE A 87 11.45 20.46 -30.24
CA ILE A 87 11.55 21.86 -29.78
C ILE A 87 12.98 22.28 -29.43
N ILE A 88 13.91 21.34 -29.39
CA ILE A 88 15.32 21.64 -29.07
C ILE A 88 15.90 22.53 -30.16
N PRO A 89 16.51 23.70 -29.83
CA PRO A 89 17.18 24.54 -30.77
C PRO A 89 18.42 23.84 -31.37
N GLU A 90 18.81 24.22 -32.59
CA GLU A 90 19.95 23.59 -33.28
C GLU A 90 21.27 23.67 -32.50
N ASN A 91 21.47 24.72 -31.70
CA ASN A 91 22.68 24.96 -30.91
C ASN A 91 22.53 24.44 -29.44
N VAL A 92 21.49 23.70 -29.12
CA VAL A 92 21.28 23.08 -27.80
C VAL A 92 21.38 21.57 -27.92
N GLN A 93 22.22 20.97 -27.09
CA GLN A 93 22.37 19.52 -27.00
C GLN A 93 21.76 19.00 -25.68
N LEU A 94 20.86 18.03 -25.75
CA LEU A 94 20.41 17.31 -24.60
C LEU A 94 21.44 16.25 -24.23
N VAL A 95 22.07 16.40 -23.06
CA VAL A 95 23.15 15.52 -22.59
C VAL A 95 22.56 14.31 -21.88
N SER A 96 21.54 14.53 -21.04
CA SER A 96 20.88 13.45 -20.34
C SER A 96 19.43 13.82 -19.97
N ILE A 97 18.60 12.78 -19.80
CA ILE A 97 17.26 12.87 -19.23
C ILE A 97 17.09 11.70 -18.25
N GLN A 98 16.65 12.00 -17.06
CA GLN A 98 16.49 11.03 -15.98
C GLN A 98 15.17 11.26 -15.24
N ASN A 99 14.52 10.17 -14.88
CA ASN A 99 13.47 10.20 -13.88
C ASN A 99 14.11 10.00 -12.51
N THR A 100 13.99 11.00 -11.64
CA THR A 100 14.62 10.97 -10.32
C THR A 100 13.74 10.24 -9.31
N THR A 101 12.45 10.62 -9.22
CA THR A 101 11.47 9.98 -8.32
C THR A 101 10.06 10.33 -8.78
N GLY A 102 9.21 9.33 -8.91
CA GLY A 102 7.81 9.55 -9.31
C GLY A 102 7.71 10.27 -10.66
N LYS A 103 7.05 11.41 -10.70
CA LYS A 103 6.89 12.24 -11.91
C LYS A 103 8.06 13.23 -12.13
N LYS A 104 9.03 13.31 -11.23
CA LYS A 104 10.14 14.26 -11.34
C LYS A 104 11.13 13.86 -12.42
N ILE A 105 11.37 14.79 -13.34
CA ILE A 105 12.33 14.67 -14.43
C ILE A 105 13.49 15.66 -14.20
N THR A 106 14.70 15.15 -14.37
CA THR A 106 15.92 15.94 -14.41
C THR A 106 16.53 15.81 -15.79
N MET A 107 16.78 16.93 -16.46
CA MET A 107 17.43 16.99 -17.76
C MET A 107 18.71 17.82 -17.65
N VAL A 108 19.76 17.41 -18.37
CA VAL A 108 20.96 18.18 -18.53
C VAL A 108 21.06 18.61 -19.99
N ALA A 109 21.13 19.89 -20.22
CA ALA A 109 21.31 20.47 -21.57
C ALA A 109 22.58 21.34 -21.65
N GLN A 110 23.18 21.37 -22.81
CA GLN A 110 24.39 22.12 -23.09
C GLN A 110 24.21 22.96 -24.33
N ALA A 111 24.79 24.17 -24.34
CA ALA A 111 24.86 25.08 -25.50
C ALA A 111 26.09 25.95 -25.42
N ASP A 112 26.31 26.79 -26.44
CA ASP A 112 27.44 27.73 -26.48
C ASP A 112 27.19 28.95 -25.56
N ASP A 113 25.92 29.30 -25.31
CA ASP A 113 25.53 30.42 -24.45
C ASP A 113 24.29 30.15 -23.60
N TYR A 114 24.06 31.02 -22.60
CA TYR A 114 22.92 30.94 -21.70
C TYR A 114 21.59 31.33 -22.38
N ASP A 115 21.59 32.16 -23.41
CA ASP A 115 20.39 32.64 -24.07
C ASP A 115 19.66 31.48 -24.79
N GLN A 116 20.43 30.64 -25.46
CA GLN A 116 19.93 29.43 -26.12
C GLN A 116 19.26 28.46 -25.11
N LEU A 117 19.91 28.27 -23.98
CA LEU A 117 19.37 27.41 -22.91
C LEU A 117 18.14 28.04 -22.26
N GLY A 118 18.14 29.38 -22.06
CA GLY A 118 16.99 30.12 -21.56
C GLY A 118 15.79 30.02 -22.51
N TYR A 119 16.00 30.14 -23.80
CA TYR A 119 14.97 29.93 -24.81
C TYR A 119 14.45 28.52 -24.82
N PHE A 120 15.30 27.52 -24.67
CA PHE A 120 14.90 26.11 -24.58
C PHE A 120 14.02 25.86 -23.37
N ILE A 121 14.38 26.36 -22.16
CA ILE A 121 13.55 26.26 -20.97
C ILE A 121 12.19 26.93 -21.16
N ALA A 122 12.20 28.14 -21.77
CA ALA A 122 10.96 28.87 -22.05
C ALA A 122 10.03 28.07 -22.95
N ARG A 123 10.55 27.41 -23.98
CA ARG A 123 9.75 26.54 -24.86
C ARG A 123 9.18 25.35 -24.13
N ILE A 124 9.96 24.66 -23.28
CA ILE A 124 9.47 23.54 -22.46
C ILE A 124 8.28 23.98 -21.60
N LYS A 125 8.36 25.17 -21.01
CA LYS A 125 7.29 25.74 -20.19
C LYS A 125 6.04 26.11 -21.01
N VAL A 126 6.24 26.78 -22.12
CA VAL A 126 5.12 27.25 -22.96
C VAL A 126 4.35 26.09 -23.58
N GLU A 127 5.06 25.06 -24.03
CA GLU A 127 4.47 23.85 -24.60
C GLU A 127 3.88 22.91 -23.53
N GLY A 128 4.14 23.18 -22.23
CA GLY A 128 3.62 22.39 -21.12
C GLY A 128 4.17 20.97 -21.03
N TYR A 129 5.36 20.71 -21.54
CA TYR A 129 5.98 19.40 -21.53
C TYR A 129 6.47 18.98 -20.13
N LEU A 130 6.79 19.96 -19.31
CA LEU A 130 7.06 19.79 -17.89
C LEU A 130 6.36 20.88 -17.09
N ASN A 131 5.66 20.47 -16.05
CA ASN A 131 5.15 21.37 -15.02
C ASN A 131 6.31 21.85 -14.15
N ASP A 132 6.23 23.09 -13.68
CA ASP A 132 7.22 23.72 -12.78
C ASP A 132 8.68 23.59 -13.24
N ALA A 133 8.89 23.60 -14.56
CA ALA A 133 10.25 23.51 -15.11
C ALA A 133 11.11 24.69 -14.64
N ILE A 134 12.21 24.37 -13.95
CA ILE A 134 13.18 25.36 -13.44
C ILE A 134 14.60 24.95 -13.81
N SER A 135 15.51 25.93 -13.91
CA SER A 135 16.93 25.66 -13.96
C SER A 135 17.46 25.61 -12.53
N SER A 136 17.95 24.44 -12.11
CA SER A 136 18.46 24.22 -10.74
C SER A 136 19.96 24.56 -10.62
N SER A 137 20.72 24.45 -11.71
CA SER A 137 22.15 24.81 -11.75
C SER A 137 22.60 25.17 -13.17
N GLY A 138 23.59 26.01 -13.27
CA GLY A 138 24.25 26.35 -14.54
C GLY A 138 25.76 26.46 -14.34
N GLN A 139 26.53 25.85 -15.22
CA GLN A 139 28.00 25.90 -15.21
C GLN A 139 28.52 26.24 -16.60
N LYS A 140 29.54 27.09 -16.63
CA LYS A 140 30.30 27.37 -17.85
C LYS A 140 31.66 26.71 -17.78
N SER A 141 31.98 25.93 -18.80
CA SER A 141 33.29 25.26 -18.93
C SER A 141 33.81 25.48 -20.33
N GLY A 142 34.85 26.35 -20.47
CA GLY A 142 35.34 26.78 -21.75
C GLY A 142 34.27 27.58 -22.51
N ASP A 143 33.99 27.18 -23.75
CA ASP A 143 32.97 27.81 -24.60
C ASP A 143 31.58 27.20 -24.42
N ALA A 144 31.44 26.14 -23.62
CA ALA A 144 30.18 25.47 -23.41
C ALA A 144 29.54 25.85 -22.07
N VAL A 145 28.25 26.04 -22.10
CA VAL A 145 27.40 26.26 -20.93
C VAL A 145 26.50 25.03 -20.74
N THR A 146 26.46 24.51 -19.52
CA THR A 146 25.60 23.38 -19.15
C THR A 146 24.63 23.80 -18.09
N ILE A 147 23.37 23.43 -18.25
CA ILE A 147 22.33 23.64 -17.23
C ILE A 147 21.65 22.34 -16.85
N THR A 148 21.17 22.29 -15.61
CA THR A 148 20.26 21.23 -15.15
C THR A 148 18.86 21.81 -15.07
N ILE A 149 17.92 21.17 -15.74
CA ILE A 149 16.50 21.53 -15.76
C ILE A 149 15.75 20.47 -14.95
N GLU A 150 14.97 20.91 -13.99
CA GLU A 150 14.10 20.06 -13.19
C GLU A 150 12.66 20.44 -13.44
N GLY A 151 11.76 19.44 -13.45
CA GLY A 151 10.32 19.63 -13.60
C GLY A 151 9.55 18.35 -13.33
N GLU A 152 8.25 18.42 -13.45
CA GLU A 152 7.36 17.26 -13.25
C GLU A 152 6.61 16.93 -14.55
N LEU A 153 6.44 15.64 -14.82
CA LEU A 153 5.55 15.18 -15.90
C LEU A 153 4.12 15.62 -15.64
N PRO A 154 3.40 16.11 -16.63
CA PRO A 154 2.01 16.54 -16.51
C PRO A 154 1.04 15.43 -16.08
#